data_773e8098f33221fa338c84e2205e3462
#
_entry.id   773e8098f33221fa338c84e2205e3462
#
_cell.length_a   1.000
_cell.length_b   1.000
_cell.length_c   1.000
_cell.angle_alpha   90.00
_cell.angle_beta   90.00
_cell.angle_gamma   90.00
#
_symmetry.space_group_name_H-M   'P 1'
#
loop_
_entity.id
_entity.type
_entity.pdbx_description
1 polymer ?
#
loop_
_entity_poly.entity_id
_entity_poly.type
_entity_poly.pdbx_seq_one_letter_code
_entity_poly.pdbx_strand_id
1 'polypeptide(L)'
;MRAFLDRRYRVDEHSVFWRLMWRCFHEQCRSHCPVRTQYVEFWNNVLVPKFVRWRHILVGGLTLHSAKVFPSLEVHAGDKVVDAGCGFGDTALELARLVGPTGSILALDCCEGFLEYGRRDAAAAKINNITFIEGDVQTYPFRPIHDFCFSRFGTQFFENPVAGLRNMRTSLKQDGLMTMIVWRGIKDNPWLGFAKEIVLQHLPPPGENAQTCGPGPFSMADTGVVSKQLEIAGYKDIRFERIDAEVFVGKDLDDAVAFQLAIGPAGEVYREAGLLAEERHGKIADALKSELAKYLTPEGVIMDSSSWKVTAHNPP
;
A
#
# COMPACT_ATOMS: atom_id res chain seq x y z
N MET A 1 60.37 -41.98 6.46
CA MET A 1 59.80 -40.66 6.31
C MET A 1 59.26 -40.51 4.89
N ARG A 2 58.14 -41.15 4.64
CA ARG A 2 57.32 -41.16 3.42
C ARG A 2 56.01 -41.83 3.76
N ALA A 3 54.99 -41.09 4.08
CA ALA A 3 53.60 -41.48 4.06
C ALA A 3 52.77 -40.23 4.23
N PHE A 4 51.80 -40.09 3.41
CA PHE A 4 50.77 -39.05 3.32
C PHE A 4 50.82 -38.23 2.03
N LEU A 5 50.23 -38.86 1.01
CA LEU A 5 49.50 -38.14 -0.08
C LEU A 5 48.90 -39.24 -0.99
N ASP A 6 47.74 -39.72 -0.67
CA ASP A 6 46.81 -40.26 -1.68
C ASP A 6 45.40 -40.32 -1.09
N ARG A 7 44.64 -39.27 -1.24
CA ARG A 7 43.19 -39.30 -1.20
C ARG A 7 42.67 -38.49 -2.38
N ARG A 8 42.44 -39.18 -3.49
CA ARG A 8 41.67 -38.73 -4.62
C ARG A 8 40.25 -38.43 -4.13
N TYR A 9 39.85 -37.18 -4.25
CA TYR A 9 38.47 -36.79 -4.07
C TYR A 9 37.63 -37.45 -5.16
N ARG A 10 36.86 -38.46 -4.78
CA ARG A 10 35.70 -38.88 -5.54
C ARG A 10 34.74 -37.68 -5.60
N VAL A 11 34.46 -37.20 -6.80
CA VAL A 11 33.39 -36.27 -7.05
C VAL A 11 32.08 -37.02 -6.78
N ASP A 12 31.43 -36.65 -5.70
CA ASP A 12 30.28 -37.32 -5.14
C ASP A 12 29.09 -37.14 -6.13
N GLU A 13 28.52 -38.27 -6.59
CA GLU A 13 27.33 -38.28 -7.45
C GLU A 13 26.12 -37.54 -6.81
N HIS A 14 26.17 -37.36 -5.50
CA HIS A 14 25.20 -36.52 -4.77
C HIS A 14 25.24 -35.03 -5.16
N SER A 15 26.35 -34.49 -5.66
CA SER A 15 26.47 -33.08 -6.07
C SER A 15 25.69 -32.79 -7.36
N VAL A 16 25.58 -33.77 -8.24
CA VAL A 16 24.81 -33.66 -9.49
C VAL A 16 23.30 -33.77 -9.20
N PHE A 17 22.93 -34.68 -8.28
CA PHE A 17 21.55 -34.85 -7.85
C PHE A 17 21.01 -33.59 -7.14
N TRP A 18 21.78 -32.95 -6.26
CA TRP A 18 21.43 -31.70 -5.60
C TRP A 18 21.36 -30.53 -6.58
N ARG A 19 22.24 -30.49 -7.59
CA ARG A 19 22.17 -29.46 -8.65
C ARG A 19 20.95 -29.65 -9.56
N LEU A 20 20.57 -30.89 -9.87
CA LEU A 20 19.35 -31.19 -10.62
C LEU A 20 18.10 -30.90 -9.80
N MET A 21 18.07 -31.31 -8.51
CA MET A 21 17.00 -30.95 -7.60
C MET A 21 16.86 -29.46 -7.42
N TRP A 22 17.98 -28.73 -7.26
CA TRP A 22 17.97 -27.27 -7.12
C TRP A 22 17.50 -26.57 -8.42
N ARG A 23 17.88 -27.11 -9.59
CA ARG A 23 17.34 -26.67 -10.89
C ARG A 23 15.86 -26.98 -11.04
N CYS A 24 15.42 -28.19 -10.74
CA CYS A 24 13.98 -28.53 -10.77
C CYS A 24 13.17 -27.71 -9.78
N PHE A 25 13.67 -27.46 -8.58
CA PHE A 25 13.00 -26.58 -7.60
C PHE A 25 12.95 -25.12 -8.10
N HIS A 26 14.02 -24.63 -8.73
CA HIS A 26 14.04 -23.27 -9.30
C HIS A 26 13.24 -23.16 -10.61
N GLU A 27 13.19 -24.20 -11.44
CA GLU A 27 12.37 -24.21 -12.66
C GLU A 27 10.89 -24.41 -12.34
N GLN A 28 10.54 -25.23 -11.33
CA GLN A 28 9.17 -25.31 -10.82
C GLN A 28 8.72 -24.08 -10.05
N CYS A 29 9.61 -23.38 -9.33
CA CYS A 29 9.31 -22.06 -8.75
C CYS A 29 9.09 -21.00 -9.83
N ARG A 30 9.81 -21.06 -10.96
CA ARG A 30 9.57 -20.12 -12.08
C ARG A 30 8.25 -20.37 -12.81
N SER A 31 7.73 -21.60 -12.81
CA SER A 31 6.41 -21.91 -13.39
C SER A 31 5.23 -21.54 -12.48
N HIS A 32 5.48 -21.11 -11.24
CA HIS A 32 4.49 -20.59 -10.29
C HIS A 32 4.76 -19.14 -9.88
N CYS A 33 5.66 -18.43 -10.59
CA CYS A 33 5.70 -16.98 -10.46
C CYS A 33 4.43 -16.46 -11.15
N PRO A 34 3.42 -15.93 -10.42
CA PRO A 34 2.24 -15.38 -11.06
C PRO A 34 2.72 -14.32 -12.05
N VAL A 35 2.22 -14.39 -13.29
CA VAL A 35 2.47 -13.35 -14.29
C VAL A 35 2.04 -12.05 -13.65
N ARG A 36 2.99 -11.18 -13.32
CA ARG A 36 2.68 -9.87 -12.75
C ARG A 36 1.78 -9.15 -13.76
N THR A 37 0.62 -8.68 -13.32
CA THR A 37 -0.25 -7.87 -14.17
C THR A 37 0.48 -6.56 -14.51
N GLN A 38 0.11 -5.91 -15.63
CA GLN A 38 0.65 -4.57 -15.97
C GLN A 38 0.48 -3.58 -14.82
N TYR A 39 -0.58 -3.73 -14.05
CA TYR A 39 -0.88 -2.97 -12.86
C TYR A 39 0.21 -3.16 -11.77
N VAL A 40 0.55 -4.40 -11.42
CA VAL A 40 1.59 -4.70 -10.43
C VAL A 40 2.96 -4.22 -10.90
N GLU A 41 3.25 -4.33 -12.21
CA GLU A 41 4.47 -3.81 -12.82
C GLU A 41 4.55 -2.28 -12.72
N PHE A 42 3.44 -1.58 -12.99
CA PHE A 42 3.38 -0.14 -12.86
C PHE A 42 3.65 0.32 -11.41
N TRP A 43 3.03 -0.35 -10.42
CA TRP A 43 3.32 -0.10 -9.02
C TRP A 43 4.80 -0.27 -8.70
N ASN A 44 5.38 -1.40 -9.05
CA ASN A 44 6.79 -1.69 -8.73
C ASN A 44 7.78 -0.75 -9.44
N ASN A 45 7.56 -0.47 -10.73
CA ASN A 45 8.55 0.23 -11.55
C ASN A 45 8.40 1.75 -11.52
N VAL A 46 7.18 2.27 -11.32
CA VAL A 46 6.87 3.70 -11.40
C VAL A 46 6.56 4.30 -10.03
N LEU A 47 5.68 3.64 -9.25
CA LEU A 47 5.17 4.24 -8.01
C LEU A 47 6.07 3.99 -6.81
N VAL A 48 6.61 2.79 -6.65
CA VAL A 48 7.51 2.48 -5.51
C VAL A 48 8.66 3.50 -5.38
N PRO A 49 9.44 3.84 -6.44
CA PRO A 49 10.50 4.84 -6.31
C PRO A 49 9.99 6.22 -5.85
N LYS A 50 8.82 6.64 -6.35
CA LYS A 50 8.20 7.91 -5.93
C LYS A 50 7.75 7.87 -4.47
N PHE A 51 7.08 6.78 -4.05
CA PHE A 51 6.63 6.60 -2.69
C PHE A 51 7.79 6.49 -1.69
N VAL A 52 8.88 5.86 -2.07
CA VAL A 52 10.11 5.81 -1.25
C VAL A 52 10.69 7.21 -1.05
N ARG A 53 10.80 8.01 -2.13
CA ARG A 53 11.29 9.39 -2.05
C ARG A 53 10.44 10.26 -1.11
N TRP A 54 9.12 10.11 -1.17
CA TRP A 54 8.17 10.90 -0.41
C TRP A 54 7.61 10.19 0.83
N ARG A 55 8.30 9.11 1.26
CA ARG A 55 7.85 8.28 2.38
C ARG A 55 7.55 9.10 3.65
N HIS A 56 8.37 10.10 3.95
CA HIS A 56 8.23 10.93 5.16
C HIS A 56 6.91 11.72 5.16
N ILE A 57 6.45 12.21 4.00
CA ILE A 57 5.14 12.87 3.87
C ILE A 57 4.01 11.83 3.86
N LEU A 58 4.14 10.79 3.03
CA LEU A 58 3.10 9.79 2.86
C LEU A 58 2.83 9.05 4.17
N VAL A 59 3.84 8.41 4.77
CA VAL A 59 3.66 7.65 6.01
C VAL A 59 3.23 8.59 7.15
N GLY A 60 3.82 9.79 7.26
CA GLY A 60 3.44 10.78 8.26
C GLY A 60 1.95 11.16 8.17
N GLY A 61 1.47 11.51 6.97
CA GLY A 61 0.07 11.88 6.74
C GLY A 61 -0.90 10.71 6.94
N LEU A 62 -0.58 9.54 6.38
CA LEU A 62 -1.43 8.35 6.52
C LEU A 62 -1.53 7.87 7.98
N THR A 63 -0.45 8.00 8.75
CA THR A 63 -0.41 7.63 10.17
C THR A 63 -1.35 8.48 11.02
N LEU A 64 -1.59 9.75 10.66
CA LEU A 64 -2.54 10.61 11.38
C LEU A 64 -3.97 10.06 11.34
N HIS A 65 -4.36 9.42 10.23
CA HIS A 65 -5.65 8.74 10.11
C HIS A 65 -5.67 7.45 10.94
N SER A 66 -4.64 6.60 10.81
CA SER A 66 -4.59 5.36 11.59
C SER A 66 -4.49 5.62 13.09
N ALA A 67 -3.79 6.65 13.55
CA ALA A 67 -3.72 7.02 14.96
C ALA A 67 -5.09 7.32 15.59
N LYS A 68 -6.05 7.82 14.80
CA LYS A 68 -7.43 8.04 15.24
C LYS A 68 -8.27 6.76 15.23
N VAL A 69 -7.92 5.79 14.39
CA VAL A 69 -8.66 4.53 14.21
C VAL A 69 -8.17 3.45 15.18
N PHE A 70 -6.86 3.34 15.38
CA PHE A 70 -6.23 2.26 16.17
C PHE A 70 -6.80 2.09 17.59
N PRO A 71 -7.09 3.17 18.37
CA PRO A 71 -7.66 3.02 19.72
C PRO A 71 -9.04 2.34 19.76
N SER A 72 -9.72 2.27 18.61
CA SER A 72 -11.06 1.68 18.48
C SER A 72 -11.08 0.39 17.66
N LEU A 73 -9.91 -0.18 17.33
CA LEU A 73 -9.83 -1.48 16.68
C LEU A 73 -10.18 -2.59 17.69
N GLU A 74 -11.02 -3.52 17.23
CA GLU A 74 -11.36 -4.73 18.00
C GLU A 74 -10.29 -5.81 17.79
N VAL A 75 -9.03 -5.47 18.09
CA VAL A 75 -7.85 -6.34 18.01
C VAL A 75 -7.36 -6.61 19.42
N HIS A 76 -7.17 -7.89 19.74
CA HIS A 76 -6.83 -8.34 21.10
C HIS A 76 -5.46 -9.05 21.13
N ALA A 77 -4.91 -9.15 22.32
CA ALA A 77 -3.68 -9.90 22.53
C ALA A 77 -3.86 -11.38 22.13
N GLY A 78 -2.95 -11.89 21.31
CA GLY A 78 -3.01 -13.26 20.78
C GLY A 78 -3.70 -13.39 19.41
N ASP A 79 -4.35 -12.35 18.91
CA ASP A 79 -5.03 -12.39 17.62
C ASP A 79 -4.06 -12.63 16.45
N LYS A 80 -4.56 -13.30 15.42
CA LYS A 80 -3.93 -13.40 14.11
C LYS A 80 -4.56 -12.39 13.17
N VAL A 81 -3.75 -11.49 12.64
CA VAL A 81 -4.23 -10.36 11.84
C VAL A 81 -3.60 -10.38 10.45
N VAL A 82 -4.40 -10.05 9.43
CA VAL A 82 -3.90 -9.71 8.09
C VAL A 82 -3.81 -8.20 7.97
N ASP A 83 -2.66 -7.67 7.53
CA ASP A 83 -2.51 -6.30 7.04
C ASP A 83 -2.42 -6.35 5.51
N ALA A 84 -3.55 -6.06 4.85
CA ALA A 84 -3.75 -6.21 3.41
C ALA A 84 -3.38 -4.92 2.66
N GLY A 85 -2.37 -4.98 1.79
CA GLY A 85 -1.78 -3.80 1.16
C GLY A 85 -0.98 -2.99 2.19
N CYS A 86 -0.08 -3.67 2.91
CA CYS A 86 0.62 -3.11 4.08
C CYS A 86 1.66 -2.04 3.72
N GLY A 87 2.03 -1.88 2.44
CA GLY A 87 3.01 -0.92 1.98
C GLY A 87 4.33 -1.01 2.74
N PHE A 88 4.77 0.07 3.36
CA PHE A 88 6.00 0.14 4.16
C PHE A 88 5.92 -0.62 5.50
N GLY A 89 4.78 -1.21 5.84
CA GLY A 89 4.63 -2.05 7.02
C GLY A 89 4.49 -1.29 8.35
N ASP A 90 4.34 0.02 8.35
CA ASP A 90 4.18 0.81 9.57
C ASP A 90 2.91 0.41 10.35
N THR A 91 1.79 0.14 9.67
CA THR A 91 0.58 -0.41 10.30
C THR A 91 0.78 -1.82 10.84
N ALA A 92 1.51 -2.67 10.09
CA ALA A 92 1.84 -4.02 10.55
C ALA A 92 2.65 -4.01 11.86
N LEU A 93 3.59 -3.05 12.01
CA LEU A 93 4.36 -2.88 13.26
C LEU A 93 3.46 -2.47 14.43
N GLU A 94 2.50 -1.59 14.20
CA GLU A 94 1.55 -1.17 15.24
C GLU A 94 0.61 -2.31 15.64
N LEU A 95 0.04 -3.02 14.65
CA LEU A 95 -0.79 -4.21 14.89
C LEU A 95 -0.02 -5.29 15.65
N ALA A 96 1.25 -5.51 15.31
CA ALA A 96 2.10 -6.49 16.00
C ALA A 96 2.30 -6.18 17.49
N ARG A 97 2.37 -4.90 17.85
CA ARG A 97 2.43 -4.46 19.27
C ARG A 97 1.09 -4.71 19.98
N LEU A 98 -0.05 -4.47 19.30
CA LEU A 98 -1.38 -4.69 19.86
C LEU A 98 -1.63 -6.18 20.16
N VAL A 99 -1.33 -7.06 19.19
CA VAL A 99 -1.55 -8.50 19.40
C VAL A 99 -0.51 -9.16 20.32
N GLY A 100 0.60 -8.47 20.60
CA GLY A 100 1.64 -8.94 21.49
C GLY A 100 2.36 -10.20 20.99
N PRO A 101 3.24 -10.82 21.81
CA PRO A 101 4.14 -11.89 21.37
C PRO A 101 3.44 -13.21 21.06
N THR A 102 2.19 -13.40 21.50
CA THR A 102 1.38 -14.61 21.24
C THR A 102 0.52 -14.49 20.00
N GLY A 103 0.31 -13.27 19.49
CA GLY A 103 -0.37 -12.99 18.24
C GLY A 103 0.60 -12.95 17.05
N SER A 104 0.05 -12.83 15.85
CA SER A 104 0.85 -12.77 14.63
C SER A 104 0.21 -11.90 13.55
N ILE A 105 1.06 -11.25 12.73
CA ILE A 105 0.65 -10.44 11.60
C ILE A 105 1.11 -11.10 10.30
N LEU A 106 0.19 -11.24 9.36
CA LEU A 106 0.47 -11.49 7.95
C LEU A 106 0.38 -10.17 7.20
N ALA A 107 1.51 -9.57 6.86
CA ALA A 107 1.61 -8.32 6.13
C ALA A 107 1.83 -8.61 4.65
N LEU A 108 0.85 -8.30 3.81
CA LEU A 108 0.84 -8.63 2.39
C LEU A 108 0.82 -7.35 1.54
N ASP A 109 1.73 -7.27 0.55
CA ASP A 109 1.74 -6.22 -0.46
C ASP A 109 2.28 -6.76 -1.79
N CYS A 110 1.84 -6.21 -2.93
CA CYS A 110 2.32 -6.63 -4.25
C CYS A 110 3.68 -6.00 -4.64
N CYS A 111 4.24 -5.16 -3.77
CA CYS A 111 5.46 -4.41 -4.02
C CYS A 111 6.57 -4.80 -3.03
N GLU A 112 7.48 -5.67 -3.48
CA GLU A 112 8.63 -6.09 -2.65
C GLU A 112 9.47 -4.90 -2.16
N GLY A 113 9.62 -3.85 -2.99
CA GLY A 113 10.35 -2.64 -2.60
C GLY A 113 9.79 -1.91 -1.37
N PHE A 114 8.50 -2.06 -1.07
CA PHE A 114 7.91 -1.58 0.18
C PHE A 114 8.21 -2.51 1.34
N LEU A 115 8.07 -3.82 1.13
CA LEU A 115 8.23 -4.84 2.16
C LEU A 115 9.65 -4.89 2.74
N GLU A 116 10.67 -4.57 1.92
CA GLU A 116 12.05 -4.44 2.38
C GLU A 116 12.18 -3.40 3.51
N TYR A 117 11.48 -2.27 3.41
CA TYR A 117 11.44 -1.27 4.48
C TYR A 117 10.74 -1.82 5.72
N GLY A 118 9.61 -2.50 5.56
CA GLY A 118 8.86 -3.10 6.67
C GLY A 118 9.70 -4.11 7.44
N ARG A 119 10.39 -5.02 6.73
CA ARG A 119 11.29 -6.01 7.36
C ARG A 119 12.44 -5.35 8.11
N ARG A 120 13.05 -4.31 7.53
CA ARG A 120 14.13 -3.57 8.18
C ARG A 120 13.65 -2.85 9.44
N ASP A 121 12.50 -2.18 9.36
CA ASP A 121 11.94 -1.43 10.47
C ASP A 121 11.46 -2.37 11.59
N ALA A 122 10.89 -3.53 11.26
CA ALA A 122 10.54 -4.58 12.22
C ALA A 122 11.78 -5.13 12.94
N ALA A 123 12.85 -5.42 12.18
CA ALA A 123 14.12 -5.88 12.76
C ALA A 123 14.73 -4.82 13.71
N ALA A 124 14.74 -3.55 13.31
CA ALA A 124 15.23 -2.45 14.13
C ALA A 124 14.41 -2.28 15.43
N ALA A 125 13.09 -2.48 15.35
CA ALA A 125 12.17 -2.44 16.47
C ALA A 125 12.16 -3.74 17.31
N LYS A 126 12.90 -4.80 16.90
CA LYS A 126 12.91 -6.13 17.52
C LYS A 126 11.51 -6.79 17.57
N ILE A 127 10.68 -6.55 16.56
CA ILE A 127 9.36 -7.13 16.39
C ILE A 127 9.50 -8.39 15.51
N ASN A 128 9.16 -9.57 16.03
CA ASN A 128 9.42 -10.85 15.38
C ASN A 128 8.14 -11.61 15.01
N ASN A 129 6.96 -11.07 15.29
CA ASN A 129 5.67 -11.70 15.05
C ASN A 129 4.97 -11.18 13.78
N ILE A 130 5.74 -10.65 12.82
CA ILE A 130 5.26 -10.22 11.51
C ILE A 130 5.86 -11.11 10.42
N THR A 131 5.02 -11.60 9.52
CA THR A 131 5.44 -12.26 8.29
C THR A 131 5.11 -11.36 7.11
N PHE A 132 6.13 -10.83 6.42
CA PHE A 132 5.98 -10.01 5.22
C PHE A 132 6.02 -10.89 3.97
N ILE A 133 4.98 -10.83 3.13
CA ILE A 133 4.85 -11.63 1.91
C ILE A 133 4.57 -10.73 0.71
N GLU A 134 5.35 -10.89 -0.36
CA GLU A 134 5.02 -10.31 -1.66
C GLU A 134 3.86 -11.10 -2.28
N GLY A 135 2.76 -10.42 -2.59
CA GLY A 135 1.60 -11.03 -3.22
C GLY A 135 0.47 -10.05 -3.45
N ASP A 136 -0.34 -10.35 -4.45
CA ASP A 136 -1.56 -9.60 -4.73
C ASP A 136 -2.69 -10.06 -3.80
N VAL A 137 -3.19 -9.15 -2.98
CA VAL A 137 -4.32 -9.39 -2.05
C VAL A 137 -5.54 -9.96 -2.78
N GLN A 138 -5.76 -9.58 -4.04
CA GLN A 138 -6.93 -10.02 -4.82
C GLN A 138 -6.89 -11.51 -5.16
N THR A 139 -5.70 -12.14 -5.18
CA THR A 139 -5.49 -13.52 -5.63
C THR A 139 -4.72 -14.40 -4.66
N TYR A 140 -4.18 -13.83 -3.58
CA TYR A 140 -3.42 -14.57 -2.58
C TYR A 140 -4.27 -15.70 -1.95
N PRO A 141 -3.74 -16.93 -1.82
CA PRO A 141 -4.51 -18.07 -1.30
C PRO A 141 -4.62 -18.02 0.24
N PHE A 142 -5.45 -17.14 0.75
CA PHE A 142 -5.69 -17.02 2.18
C PHE A 142 -6.27 -18.31 2.79
N ARG A 143 -6.06 -18.47 4.09
CA ARG A 143 -6.71 -19.50 4.91
C ARG A 143 -7.57 -18.81 5.97
N PRO A 144 -8.74 -19.36 6.32
CA PRO A 144 -9.66 -18.76 7.29
C PRO A 144 -9.19 -18.97 8.74
N ILE A 145 -8.05 -18.40 9.08
CA ILE A 145 -7.39 -18.57 10.38
C ILE A 145 -7.18 -17.25 11.13
N HIS A 146 -7.54 -16.11 10.51
CA HIS A 146 -7.30 -14.81 11.10
C HIS A 146 -8.55 -14.29 11.82
N ASP A 147 -8.33 -13.63 12.94
CA ASP A 147 -9.36 -13.02 13.76
C ASP A 147 -9.78 -11.68 13.18
N PHE A 148 -8.81 -10.98 12.59
CA PHE A 148 -8.98 -9.63 12.08
C PHE A 148 -8.26 -9.42 10.73
N CYS A 149 -8.85 -8.60 9.85
CA CYS A 149 -8.25 -8.14 8.62
C CYS A 149 -8.24 -6.60 8.59
N PHE A 150 -7.08 -6.02 8.39
CA PHE A 150 -6.88 -4.58 8.31
C PHE A 150 -6.38 -4.16 6.93
N SER A 151 -6.72 -2.95 6.50
CA SER A 151 -6.11 -2.31 5.34
C SER A 151 -6.16 -0.78 5.50
N ARG A 152 -5.03 -0.12 5.24
CA ARG A 152 -4.96 1.35 5.22
C ARG A 152 -4.60 1.86 3.84
N PHE A 153 -5.57 2.44 3.13
CA PHE A 153 -5.44 3.03 1.79
C PHE A 153 -4.94 2.07 0.70
N GLY A 154 -4.98 0.74 0.94
CA GLY A 154 -4.58 -0.27 -0.05
C GLY A 154 -5.74 -0.71 -0.94
N THR A 155 -6.91 -0.98 -0.35
CA THR A 155 -8.07 -1.55 -1.05
C THR A 155 -8.62 -0.68 -2.19
N GLN A 156 -8.43 0.62 -2.12
CA GLN A 156 -8.88 1.58 -3.15
C GLN A 156 -8.14 1.44 -4.48
N PHE A 157 -7.07 0.66 -4.51
CA PHE A 157 -6.29 0.38 -5.72
C PHE A 157 -6.57 -0.99 -6.33
N PHE A 158 -7.49 -1.77 -5.80
CA PHE A 158 -7.83 -3.06 -6.38
C PHE A 158 -8.44 -2.90 -7.78
N GLU A 159 -7.92 -3.63 -8.78
CA GLU A 159 -8.47 -3.65 -10.13
C GLU A 159 -9.91 -4.20 -10.13
N ASN A 160 -10.15 -5.19 -9.28
CA ASN A 160 -11.48 -5.74 -9.03
C ASN A 160 -11.80 -5.67 -7.53
N PRO A 161 -12.42 -4.56 -7.04
CA PRO A 161 -12.69 -4.36 -5.63
C PRO A 161 -13.51 -5.49 -5.00
N VAL A 162 -14.53 -6.00 -5.70
CA VAL A 162 -15.37 -7.10 -5.18
C VAL A 162 -14.56 -8.39 -5.03
N ALA A 163 -13.71 -8.73 -6.01
CA ALA A 163 -12.87 -9.91 -5.92
C ALA A 163 -11.85 -9.77 -4.78
N GLY A 164 -11.19 -8.61 -4.67
CA GLY A 164 -10.23 -8.33 -3.61
C GLY A 164 -10.85 -8.39 -2.21
N LEU A 165 -11.99 -7.70 -2.00
CA LEU A 165 -12.71 -7.71 -0.74
C LEU A 165 -13.21 -9.13 -0.38
N ARG A 166 -13.71 -9.89 -1.36
CA ARG A 166 -14.10 -11.30 -1.16
C ARG A 166 -12.89 -12.15 -0.75
N ASN A 167 -11.75 -11.94 -1.40
CA ASN A 167 -10.54 -12.69 -1.07
C ASN A 167 -10.03 -12.35 0.34
N MET A 168 -10.04 -11.06 0.74
CA MET A 168 -9.75 -10.65 2.12
C MET A 168 -10.67 -11.36 3.12
N ARG A 169 -11.97 -11.47 2.81
CA ARG A 169 -12.92 -12.19 3.66
C ARG A 169 -12.55 -13.66 3.85
N THR A 170 -11.99 -14.34 2.85
CA THR A 170 -11.55 -15.74 2.98
C THR A 170 -10.40 -15.93 3.97
N SER A 171 -9.72 -14.87 4.37
CA SER A 171 -8.69 -14.93 5.41
C SER A 171 -9.28 -15.04 6.82
N LEU A 172 -10.49 -14.57 7.00
CA LEU A 172 -11.15 -14.41 8.29
C LEU A 172 -11.80 -15.72 8.76
N LYS A 173 -11.66 -16.00 10.04
CA LYS A 173 -12.51 -16.96 10.73
C LYS A 173 -13.97 -16.54 10.61
N GLN A 174 -14.89 -17.45 10.94
CA GLN A 174 -16.28 -17.13 11.18
C GLN A 174 -16.36 -16.05 12.29
N ASP A 175 -17.23 -15.07 12.12
CA ASP A 175 -17.36 -13.88 12.97
C ASP A 175 -16.13 -12.97 13.05
N GLY A 176 -15.10 -13.21 12.21
CA GLY A 176 -13.94 -12.35 12.12
C GLY A 176 -14.28 -10.97 11.57
N LEU A 177 -13.50 -9.97 11.96
CA LEU A 177 -13.73 -8.56 11.64
C LEU A 177 -12.79 -8.05 10.57
N MET A 178 -13.29 -7.10 9.78
CA MET A 178 -12.48 -6.31 8.86
C MET A 178 -12.63 -4.82 9.19
N THR A 179 -11.50 -4.12 9.21
CA THR A 179 -11.47 -2.65 9.19
C THR A 179 -10.57 -2.18 8.05
N MET A 180 -11.07 -1.25 7.25
CA MET A 180 -10.25 -0.57 6.26
C MET A 180 -10.37 0.96 6.40
N ILE A 181 -9.30 1.67 6.04
CA ILE A 181 -9.27 3.13 5.95
C ILE A 181 -9.13 3.46 4.46
N VAL A 182 -10.08 4.25 3.92
CA VAL A 182 -10.10 4.67 2.52
C VAL A 182 -10.39 6.16 2.43
N TRP A 183 -9.88 6.83 1.39
CA TRP A 183 -10.16 8.27 1.22
C TRP A 183 -11.63 8.54 0.97
N ARG A 184 -12.12 9.63 1.52
CA ARG A 184 -13.36 10.27 1.11
C ARG A 184 -13.16 10.96 -0.25
N GLY A 185 -14.17 11.70 -0.71
CA GLY A 185 -14.13 12.34 -2.01
C GLY A 185 -12.94 13.30 -2.22
N ILE A 186 -12.58 13.50 -3.47
CA ILE A 186 -11.46 14.40 -3.85
C ILE A 186 -11.65 15.81 -3.27
N LYS A 187 -12.89 16.29 -3.14
CA LYS A 187 -13.23 17.60 -2.55
C LYS A 187 -12.98 17.67 -1.04
N ASP A 188 -13.01 16.53 -0.37
CA ASP A 188 -12.71 16.39 1.06
C ASP A 188 -11.20 16.23 1.32
N ASN A 189 -10.40 16.15 0.25
CA ASN A 189 -8.96 15.87 0.30
C ASN A 189 -8.17 16.89 -0.54
N PRO A 190 -8.20 18.19 -0.18
CA PRO A 190 -7.46 19.20 -0.91
C PRO A 190 -5.96 18.89 -0.99
N TRP A 191 -5.37 18.28 0.03
CA TRP A 191 -3.95 17.92 0.08
C TRP A 191 -3.46 17.09 -1.14
N LEU A 192 -4.38 16.40 -1.82
CA LEU A 192 -4.06 15.54 -2.98
C LEU A 192 -4.88 15.95 -4.24
N GLY A 193 -6.04 16.58 -4.05
CA GLY A 193 -7.02 16.80 -5.11
C GLY A 193 -6.87 18.12 -5.87
N PHE A 194 -6.55 19.22 -5.17
CA PHE A 194 -6.61 20.55 -5.76
C PHE A 194 -5.60 20.77 -6.90
N ALA A 195 -4.42 20.21 -6.79
CA ALA A 195 -3.33 20.42 -7.75
C ALA A 195 -3.68 19.92 -9.16
N LYS A 196 -4.53 18.90 -9.27
CA LYS A 196 -4.95 18.34 -10.57
C LYS A 196 -5.62 19.38 -11.46
N GLU A 197 -6.53 20.16 -10.91
CA GLU A 197 -7.27 21.18 -11.68
C GLU A 197 -6.33 22.28 -12.18
N ILE A 198 -5.35 22.68 -11.37
CA ILE A 198 -4.34 23.66 -11.76
C ILE A 198 -3.45 23.11 -12.88
N VAL A 199 -2.97 21.88 -12.74
CA VAL A 199 -2.11 21.24 -13.73
C VAL A 199 -2.84 21.08 -15.08
N LEU A 200 -4.12 20.72 -15.06
CA LEU A 200 -4.96 20.59 -16.27
C LEU A 200 -5.22 21.92 -16.99
N GLN A 201 -5.02 23.09 -16.37
CA GLN A 201 -5.05 24.38 -17.07
C GLN A 201 -3.82 24.59 -17.96
N HIS A 202 -2.75 23.84 -17.70
CA HIS A 202 -1.48 23.97 -18.41
C HIS A 202 -1.14 22.73 -19.27
N LEU A 203 -1.68 21.57 -18.94
CA LEU A 203 -1.37 20.29 -19.59
C LEU A 203 -2.66 19.60 -20.04
N PRO A 204 -2.60 18.83 -21.15
CA PRO A 204 -3.73 18.00 -21.54
C PRO A 204 -4.01 16.90 -20.52
N PRO A 205 -5.25 16.40 -20.43
CA PRO A 205 -5.54 15.21 -19.65
C PRO A 205 -4.76 13.99 -20.18
N PRO A 206 -4.46 12.99 -19.32
CA PRO A 206 -3.87 11.73 -19.76
C PRO A 206 -4.71 11.07 -20.86
N GLY A 207 -4.02 10.44 -21.81
CA GLY A 207 -4.68 9.70 -22.88
C GLY A 207 -5.41 8.44 -22.36
N GLU A 208 -6.30 7.88 -23.18
CA GLU A 208 -7.08 6.68 -22.83
C GLU A 208 -6.20 5.45 -22.50
N ASN A 209 -5.00 5.39 -23.09
CA ASN A 209 -4.04 4.30 -22.86
C ASN A 209 -2.99 4.62 -21.78
N ALA A 210 -3.17 5.69 -21.02
CA ALA A 210 -2.24 6.04 -19.94
C ALA A 210 -2.19 4.92 -18.88
N GLN A 211 -0.97 4.54 -18.50
CA GLN A 211 -0.79 3.60 -17.39
C GLN A 211 -1.25 4.28 -16.09
N THR A 212 -2.00 3.55 -15.29
CA THR A 212 -2.58 4.06 -14.04
C THR A 212 -2.27 3.15 -12.86
N CYS A 213 -2.44 3.70 -11.65
CA CYS A 213 -2.36 2.94 -10.40
C CYS A 213 -3.63 2.09 -10.11
N GLY A 214 -4.43 1.81 -11.12
CA GLY A 214 -5.75 1.19 -10.98
C GLY A 214 -6.86 2.23 -10.84
N PRO A 215 -7.97 1.92 -10.14
CA PRO A 215 -9.11 2.83 -10.01
C PRO A 215 -8.77 4.17 -9.34
N GLY A 216 -7.67 4.20 -8.59
CA GLY A 216 -7.11 5.40 -7.99
C GLY A 216 -7.55 5.68 -6.55
N PRO A 217 -6.94 6.70 -5.91
CA PRO A 217 -7.07 6.92 -4.47
C PRO A 217 -8.49 7.23 -3.99
N PHE A 218 -9.38 7.69 -4.86
CA PHE A 218 -10.76 8.07 -4.50
C PHE A 218 -11.82 7.08 -4.98
N SER A 219 -11.43 5.88 -5.43
CA SER A 219 -12.34 4.87 -5.96
C SER A 219 -13.35 4.34 -4.94
N MET A 220 -13.01 4.41 -3.65
CA MET A 220 -13.85 3.95 -2.53
C MET A 220 -14.44 5.12 -1.72
N ALA A 221 -14.58 6.31 -2.32
CA ALA A 221 -15.10 7.48 -1.62
C ALA A 221 -16.61 7.42 -1.36
N ASP A 222 -17.38 6.80 -2.27
CA ASP A 222 -18.84 6.69 -2.17
C ASP A 222 -19.24 5.52 -1.27
N THR A 223 -19.87 5.83 -0.14
CA THR A 223 -20.28 4.84 0.86
C THR A 223 -21.34 3.85 0.34
N GLY A 224 -22.21 4.28 -0.57
CA GLY A 224 -23.24 3.41 -1.18
C GLY A 224 -22.59 2.36 -2.10
N VAL A 225 -21.60 2.80 -2.92
CA VAL A 225 -20.84 1.89 -3.80
C VAL A 225 -20.03 0.90 -2.95
N VAL A 226 -19.32 1.38 -1.93
CA VAL A 226 -18.49 0.52 -1.07
C VAL A 226 -19.35 -0.46 -0.27
N SER A 227 -20.50 -0.02 0.28
CA SER A 227 -21.44 -0.93 0.95
C SER A 227 -21.88 -2.05 0.01
N LYS A 228 -22.25 -1.71 -1.23
CA LYS A 228 -22.69 -2.72 -2.20
C LYS A 228 -21.57 -3.70 -2.57
N GLN A 229 -20.34 -3.22 -2.72
CA GLN A 229 -19.17 -4.07 -2.99
C GLN A 229 -18.91 -5.05 -1.84
N LEU A 230 -19.00 -4.57 -0.59
CA LEU A 230 -18.84 -5.39 0.60
C LEU A 230 -19.95 -6.42 0.76
N GLU A 231 -21.21 -6.04 0.53
CA GLU A 231 -22.36 -6.96 0.52
C GLU A 231 -22.18 -8.09 -0.50
N ILE A 232 -21.79 -7.75 -1.74
CA ILE A 232 -21.52 -8.74 -2.80
C ILE A 232 -20.31 -9.61 -2.46
N ALA A 233 -19.32 -9.07 -1.75
CA ALA A 233 -18.17 -9.83 -1.23
C ALA A 233 -18.57 -10.76 -0.06
N GLY A 234 -19.77 -10.59 0.52
CA GLY A 234 -20.35 -11.44 1.56
C GLY A 234 -20.18 -10.92 2.99
N TYR A 235 -19.77 -9.68 3.16
CA TYR A 235 -19.71 -9.03 4.48
C TYR A 235 -21.10 -8.57 4.97
N LYS A 236 -21.22 -8.40 6.28
CA LYS A 236 -22.40 -7.89 7.00
C LYS A 236 -22.00 -6.76 7.96
N ASP A 237 -23.01 -6.10 8.53
CA ASP A 237 -22.87 -5.06 9.57
C ASP A 237 -21.88 -3.95 9.20
N ILE A 238 -21.99 -3.49 7.94
CA ILE A 238 -21.08 -2.50 7.35
C ILE A 238 -21.33 -1.13 7.97
N ARG A 239 -20.29 -0.49 8.49
CA ARG A 239 -20.36 0.83 9.12
C ARG A 239 -19.28 1.73 8.58
N PHE A 240 -19.59 3.03 8.51
CA PHE A 240 -18.68 4.08 8.09
C PHE A 240 -18.55 5.14 9.20
N GLU A 241 -17.32 5.48 9.52
CA GLU A 241 -17.00 6.58 10.44
C GLU A 241 -16.05 7.54 9.74
N ARG A 242 -16.37 8.86 9.80
CA ARG A 242 -15.55 9.91 9.20
C ARG A 242 -14.34 10.19 10.08
N ILE A 243 -13.16 10.23 9.46
CA ILE A 243 -11.88 10.56 10.09
C ILE A 243 -11.27 11.73 9.32
N ASP A 244 -11.03 12.85 9.99
CA ASP A 244 -10.37 14.03 9.43
C ASP A 244 -9.00 14.19 10.07
N ALA A 245 -8.02 14.64 9.27
CA ALA A 245 -6.67 14.97 9.76
C ALA A 245 -6.05 16.06 8.90
N GLU A 246 -5.18 16.87 9.50
CA GLU A 246 -4.34 17.84 8.79
C GLU A 246 -3.03 17.17 8.44
N VAL A 247 -2.66 17.12 7.16
CA VAL A 247 -1.45 16.43 6.68
C VAL A 247 -0.40 17.45 6.26
N PHE A 248 0.83 17.16 6.64
CA PHE A 248 1.99 17.88 6.16
C PHE A 248 2.30 17.46 4.72
N VAL A 249 2.42 18.44 3.80
CA VAL A 249 2.65 18.19 2.38
C VAL A 249 3.96 18.78 1.86
N GLY A 250 4.71 19.48 2.69
CA GLY A 250 6.03 20.01 2.35
C GLY A 250 6.55 20.99 3.40
N LYS A 251 7.88 21.06 3.55
CA LYS A 251 8.54 21.98 4.50
C LYS A 251 8.43 23.46 4.08
N ASP A 252 8.25 23.68 2.79
CA ASP A 252 8.07 24.98 2.15
C ASP A 252 7.25 24.82 0.86
N LEU A 253 6.97 25.92 0.16
CA LEU A 253 6.17 25.89 -1.07
C LEU A 253 6.86 25.10 -2.20
N ASP A 254 8.18 25.14 -2.30
CA ASP A 254 8.92 24.40 -3.33
C ASP A 254 8.83 22.88 -3.11
N ASP A 255 8.98 22.47 -1.88
CA ASP A 255 8.88 21.05 -1.49
C ASP A 255 7.44 20.53 -1.69
N ALA A 256 6.44 21.33 -1.31
CA ALA A 256 5.03 20.99 -1.53
C ALA A 256 4.67 20.89 -3.02
N VAL A 257 5.15 21.80 -3.86
CA VAL A 257 4.96 21.73 -5.32
C VAL A 257 5.61 20.46 -5.86
N ALA A 258 6.86 20.17 -5.45
CA ALA A 258 7.56 18.97 -5.91
C ALA A 258 6.82 17.68 -5.50
N PHE A 259 6.24 17.64 -4.29
CA PHE A 259 5.40 16.54 -3.84
C PHE A 259 4.12 16.41 -4.70
N GLN A 260 3.39 17.50 -4.93
CA GLN A 260 2.14 17.50 -5.70
C GLN A 260 2.34 17.07 -7.16
N LEU A 261 3.49 17.43 -7.77
CA LEU A 261 3.83 17.01 -9.14
C LEU A 261 4.42 15.58 -9.22
N ALA A 262 4.76 14.97 -8.10
CA ALA A 262 5.26 13.60 -8.04
C ALA A 262 4.18 12.56 -7.75
N ILE A 263 3.24 12.88 -6.84
CA ILE A 263 2.28 11.95 -6.24
C ILE A 263 0.84 12.38 -6.53
N GLY A 264 -0.04 11.40 -6.62
CA GLY A 264 -1.47 11.61 -6.76
C GLY A 264 -1.92 12.06 -8.16
N PRO A 265 -3.19 12.50 -8.28
CA PRO A 265 -3.81 12.78 -9.58
C PRO A 265 -3.11 13.85 -10.42
N ALA A 266 -2.50 14.87 -9.80
CA ALA A 266 -1.72 15.89 -10.49
C ALA A 266 -0.41 15.31 -11.02
N GLY A 267 0.27 14.49 -10.22
CA GLY A 267 1.50 13.82 -10.61
C GLY A 267 1.34 12.88 -11.81
N GLU A 268 0.16 12.26 -11.95
CA GLU A 268 -0.14 11.43 -13.12
C GLU A 268 -0.31 12.28 -14.40
N VAL A 269 -1.05 13.40 -14.33
CA VAL A 269 -1.17 14.33 -15.46
C VAL A 269 0.20 14.88 -15.87
N TYR A 270 1.01 15.26 -14.88
CA TYR A 270 2.35 15.79 -15.11
C TYR A 270 3.27 14.73 -15.77
N ARG A 271 3.26 13.50 -15.28
CA ARG A 271 4.05 12.38 -15.82
C ARG A 271 3.67 12.06 -17.28
N GLU A 272 2.38 11.95 -17.56
CA GLU A 272 1.88 11.59 -18.90
C GLU A 272 2.17 12.68 -19.95
N ALA A 273 2.22 13.95 -19.56
CA ALA A 273 2.53 15.06 -20.47
C ALA A 273 4.02 15.13 -20.86
N GLY A 274 4.93 14.40 -20.16
CA GLY A 274 6.34 14.25 -20.53
C GLY A 274 7.05 15.59 -20.77
N LEU A 275 7.68 15.76 -21.92
CA LEU A 275 8.44 16.98 -22.27
C LEU A 275 7.61 18.26 -22.20
N LEU A 276 6.32 18.22 -22.52
CA LEU A 276 5.44 19.37 -22.41
C LEU A 276 5.31 19.84 -20.95
N ALA A 277 5.29 18.90 -20.00
CA ALA A 277 5.25 19.24 -18.58
C ALA A 277 6.58 19.91 -18.14
N GLU A 278 7.71 19.45 -18.65
CA GLU A 278 9.02 20.07 -18.36
C GLU A 278 9.10 21.49 -18.93
N GLU A 279 8.66 21.70 -20.17
CA GLU A 279 8.62 23.03 -20.80
C GLU A 279 7.70 24.02 -20.02
N ARG A 280 6.62 23.52 -19.43
CA ARG A 280 5.63 24.34 -18.70
C ARG A 280 5.85 24.34 -17.19
N HIS A 281 6.88 23.66 -16.70
CA HIS A 281 7.12 23.45 -15.26
C HIS A 281 7.09 24.76 -14.47
N GLY A 282 7.79 25.82 -14.92
CA GLY A 282 7.82 27.10 -14.22
C GLY A 282 6.43 27.72 -14.01
N LYS A 283 5.61 27.74 -15.08
CA LYS A 283 4.24 28.28 -15.00
C LYS A 283 3.33 27.43 -14.08
N ILE A 284 3.47 26.11 -14.14
CA ILE A 284 2.72 25.20 -13.28
C ILE A 284 3.14 25.38 -11.82
N ALA A 285 4.45 25.44 -11.56
CA ALA A 285 5.00 25.62 -10.22
C ALA A 285 4.55 26.95 -9.60
N ASP A 286 4.58 28.05 -10.36
CA ASP A 286 4.14 29.38 -9.89
C ASP A 286 2.65 29.37 -9.57
N ALA A 287 1.81 28.76 -10.41
CA ALA A 287 0.38 28.64 -10.16
C ALA A 287 0.09 27.81 -8.91
N LEU A 288 0.79 26.68 -8.73
CA LEU A 288 0.67 25.83 -7.53
C LEU A 288 1.14 26.57 -6.27
N LYS A 289 2.27 27.30 -6.32
CA LYS A 289 2.78 28.08 -5.18
C LYS A 289 1.79 29.15 -4.75
N SER A 290 1.19 29.85 -5.70
CA SER A 290 0.18 30.89 -5.43
C SER A 290 -0.99 30.33 -4.63
N GLU A 291 -1.45 29.13 -4.98
CA GLU A 291 -2.56 28.48 -4.28
C GLU A 291 -2.13 27.81 -2.95
N LEU A 292 -0.94 27.24 -2.90
CA LEU A 292 -0.41 26.62 -1.68
C LEU A 292 -0.05 27.64 -0.60
N ALA A 293 0.20 28.89 -0.95
CA ALA A 293 0.59 29.94 0.01
C ALA A 293 -0.42 30.11 1.16
N LYS A 294 -1.71 29.87 0.92
CA LYS A 294 -2.77 29.92 1.94
C LYS A 294 -2.69 28.81 3.00
N TYR A 295 -1.93 27.75 2.72
CA TYR A 295 -1.71 26.61 3.61
C TYR A 295 -0.32 26.62 4.28
N LEU A 296 0.50 27.64 3.99
CA LEU A 296 1.83 27.79 4.57
C LEU A 296 1.73 28.24 6.02
N THR A 297 2.31 27.45 6.91
CA THR A 297 2.44 27.72 8.34
C THR A 297 3.93 27.79 8.75
N PRO A 298 4.26 28.19 9.97
CA PRO A 298 5.65 28.09 10.47
C PRO A 298 6.25 26.68 10.40
N GLU A 299 5.40 25.66 10.47
CA GLU A 299 5.80 24.23 10.47
C GLU A 299 5.92 23.67 9.04
N GLY A 300 5.49 24.43 8.03
CA GLY A 300 5.45 24.01 6.62
C GLY A 300 4.07 24.13 6.01
N VAL A 301 3.84 23.48 4.88
CA VAL A 301 2.55 23.46 4.19
C VAL A 301 1.69 22.34 4.78
N ILE A 302 0.57 22.72 5.39
CA ILE A 302 -0.36 21.80 6.07
C ILE A 302 -1.73 21.91 5.42
N MET A 303 -2.33 20.78 5.06
CA MET A 303 -3.60 20.73 4.32
C MET A 303 -4.56 19.72 4.92
N ASP A 304 -5.86 20.01 4.81
CA ASP A 304 -6.92 19.10 5.26
C ASP A 304 -6.96 17.80 4.45
N SER A 305 -7.28 16.73 5.14
CA SER A 305 -7.57 15.41 4.57
C SER A 305 -8.71 14.72 5.30
N SER A 306 -9.41 13.82 4.61
CA SER A 306 -10.56 13.11 5.16
C SER A 306 -10.67 11.70 4.60
N SER A 307 -10.93 10.74 5.49
CA SER A 307 -11.09 9.32 5.16
C SER A 307 -12.34 8.73 5.79
N TRP A 308 -12.72 7.55 5.34
CA TRP A 308 -13.65 6.65 5.99
C TRP A 308 -12.89 5.56 6.74
N LYS A 309 -13.19 5.36 8.02
CA LYS A 309 -13.01 4.08 8.67
C LYS A 309 -14.21 3.22 8.32
N VAL A 310 -13.98 2.09 7.67
CA VAL A 310 -15.03 1.14 7.26
C VAL A 310 -14.84 -0.14 8.05
N THR A 311 -15.87 -0.59 8.76
CA THR A 311 -15.87 -1.86 9.49
C THR A 311 -16.93 -2.79 8.94
N ALA A 312 -16.64 -4.09 8.92
CA ALA A 312 -17.58 -5.11 8.46
C ALA A 312 -17.27 -6.48 9.09
N HIS A 313 -18.27 -7.34 9.18
CA HIS A 313 -18.17 -8.69 9.72
C HIS A 313 -18.13 -9.74 8.61
N ASN A 314 -17.35 -10.81 8.83
CA ASN A 314 -17.49 -12.08 8.12
C ASN A 314 -18.55 -12.91 8.83
N PRO A 315 -19.80 -13.02 8.31
CA PRO A 315 -20.87 -13.76 8.99
C PRO A 315 -20.56 -15.25 9.11
N PRO A 316 -21.27 -15.95 10.00
CA PRO A 316 -21.21 -17.40 10.15
C PRO A 316 -21.44 -18.19 8.87
#